data_41e88a6ecc31dbcb186ee796bbb267cf
#
_entry.id   41e88a6ecc31dbcb186ee796bbb267cf
#
_cell.length_a   1.000
_cell.length_b   1.000
_cell.length_c   1.000
_cell.angle_alpha   90.00
_cell.angle_beta   90.00
_cell.angle_gamma   90.00
#
_symmetry.space_group_name_H-M   'P 1'
#
loop_
_entity.id
_entity.type
_entity.pdbx_description
1 polymer ?
#
loop_
_entity_poly.entity_id
_entity_poly.type
_entity_poly.pdbx_seq_one_letter_code
_entity_poly.pdbx_strand_id
1 'polypeptide(L)'
;MVGGFLGAGKTTLLWESAIRLMQQGLRVGLITNDQAPELVDSELLRRQALQVAEVSGSCFCCNFNGFVEAFQRVKAEGAADVILAEPVGSCTDLSATIMQPLKHYWNAELRIAPLTVLADPMRLNAILSGESAGLHP
;
A
#
# COMPACT_ATOMS: atom_id res chain seq x y z
N MET A 1 0.78 1.05 -5.58
CA MET A 1 1.18 1.50 -4.22
C MET A 1 0.43 2.77 -3.88
N VAL A 2 -0.06 2.89 -2.65
CA VAL A 2 -0.84 4.04 -2.17
C VAL A 2 -0.14 4.67 -0.98
N GLY A 3 0.40 5.87 -1.17
CA GLY A 3 0.99 6.71 -0.12
C GLY A 3 0.04 7.81 0.35
N GLY A 4 0.47 8.59 1.33
CA GLY A 4 -0.29 9.69 1.92
C GLY A 4 -0.21 9.72 3.43
N PHE A 5 -0.57 10.83 4.04
CA PHE A 5 -0.51 11.02 5.48
C PHE A 5 -1.43 10.07 6.26
N LEU A 6 -1.17 9.94 7.56
CA LEU A 6 -2.04 9.22 8.47
C LEU A 6 -3.45 9.84 8.44
N GLY A 7 -4.47 8.98 8.39
CA GLY A 7 -5.87 9.41 8.32
C GLY A 7 -6.37 9.85 6.94
N ALA A 8 -5.53 9.87 5.90
CA ALA A 8 -5.95 10.26 4.54
C ALA A 8 -6.84 9.23 3.82
N GLY A 9 -7.16 8.09 4.45
CA GLY A 9 -8.03 7.08 3.87
C GLY A 9 -7.32 6.02 3.03
N LYS A 10 -6.01 5.85 3.17
CA LYS A 10 -5.22 4.87 2.40
C LYS A 10 -5.77 3.46 2.52
N THR A 11 -5.95 2.99 3.74
CA THR A 11 -6.45 1.65 4.04
C THR A 11 -7.84 1.44 3.44
N THR A 12 -8.74 2.40 3.59
CA THR A 12 -10.08 2.35 3.00
C THR A 12 -10.02 2.23 1.47
N LEU A 13 -9.19 3.07 0.82
CA LEU A 13 -9.02 3.00 -0.63
C LEU A 13 -8.49 1.64 -1.08
N LEU A 14 -7.50 1.09 -0.37
CA LEU A 14 -6.91 -0.20 -0.69
C LEU A 14 -7.93 -1.34 -0.58
N TRP A 15 -8.72 -1.36 0.49
CA TRP A 15 -9.77 -2.35 0.69
C TRP A 15 -10.85 -2.28 -0.38
N GLU A 16 -11.37 -1.11 -0.65
CA GLU A 16 -12.37 -0.91 -1.70
C GLU A 16 -11.82 -1.30 -3.09
N SER A 17 -10.55 -0.97 -3.35
CA SER A 17 -9.89 -1.37 -4.58
C SER A 17 -9.73 -2.88 -4.68
N ALA A 18 -9.29 -3.53 -3.60
CA ALA A 18 -9.15 -4.99 -3.55
C ALA A 18 -10.49 -5.69 -3.82
N ILE A 19 -11.56 -5.27 -3.16
CA ILE A 19 -12.90 -5.84 -3.37
C ILE A 19 -13.32 -5.69 -4.84
N ARG A 20 -13.16 -4.52 -5.43
CA ARG A 20 -13.56 -4.26 -6.82
C ARG A 20 -12.74 -5.08 -7.82
N LEU A 21 -11.44 -5.24 -7.59
CA LEU A 21 -10.57 -6.06 -8.43
C LEU A 21 -10.96 -7.55 -8.33
N MET A 22 -11.23 -8.03 -7.11
CA MET A 22 -11.71 -9.41 -6.91
C MET A 22 -13.07 -9.67 -7.57
N GLN A 23 -13.98 -8.70 -7.54
CA GLN A 23 -15.27 -8.79 -8.27
C GLN A 23 -15.08 -8.88 -9.78
N GLN A 24 -13.97 -8.39 -10.32
CA GLN A 24 -13.58 -8.54 -11.72
C GLN A 24 -12.88 -9.88 -12.01
N GLY A 25 -12.77 -10.76 -11.02
CA GLY A 25 -12.15 -12.08 -11.15
C GLY A 25 -10.62 -12.06 -10.98
N LEU A 26 -10.02 -10.97 -10.53
CA LEU A 26 -8.58 -10.87 -10.31
C LEU A 26 -8.21 -11.37 -8.91
N ARG A 27 -7.08 -12.06 -8.81
CA ARG A 27 -6.48 -12.44 -7.53
C ARG A 27 -5.66 -11.25 -7.03
N VAL A 28 -5.94 -10.83 -5.80
CA VAL A 28 -5.34 -9.62 -5.23
C VAL A 28 -4.44 -9.96 -4.05
N GLY A 29 -3.24 -9.42 -4.05
CA GLY A 29 -2.34 -9.41 -2.90
C GLY A 29 -2.30 -8.04 -2.24
N LEU A 30 -2.29 -8.03 -0.91
CA LEU A 30 -2.09 -6.82 -0.11
C LEU A 30 -0.77 -6.91 0.63
N ILE A 31 0.03 -5.85 0.59
CA ILE A 31 1.22 -5.68 1.41
C ILE A 31 1.04 -4.44 2.26
N THR A 32 1.03 -4.60 3.59
CA THR A 32 0.84 -3.52 4.54
C THR A 32 2.01 -3.42 5.51
N ASN A 33 2.21 -2.24 6.08
CA ASN A 33 3.23 -2.02 7.12
C ASN A 33 2.65 -2.07 8.54
N ASP A 34 1.37 -1.86 8.68
CA ASP A 34 0.66 -1.99 9.95
C ASP A 34 -0.21 -3.25 9.94
N GLN A 35 -0.52 -3.72 11.13
CA GLN A 35 -1.40 -4.87 11.31
C GLN A 35 -2.60 -4.71 10.38
N ALA A 36 -2.80 -5.73 9.56
CA ALA A 36 -3.97 -5.78 8.71
C ALA A 36 -5.21 -5.49 9.59
N PRO A 37 -6.01 -4.48 9.26
CA PRO A 37 -7.13 -4.12 10.11
C PRO A 37 -7.98 -5.37 10.40
N GLU A 38 -8.56 -5.47 11.59
CA GLU A 38 -9.52 -6.51 11.98
C GLU A 38 -10.70 -6.68 10.98
N LEU A 39 -10.76 -5.82 9.97
CA LEU A 39 -11.65 -5.88 8.80
C LEU A 39 -11.48 -7.15 7.92
N VAL A 40 -10.47 -7.98 8.19
CA VAL A 40 -10.28 -9.29 7.50
C VAL A 40 -11.37 -10.31 7.89
N ASP A 41 -12.23 -10.00 8.84
CA ASP A 41 -13.28 -10.91 9.32
C ASP A 41 -14.52 -11.04 8.43
N SER A 42 -14.58 -10.33 7.31
CA SER A 42 -15.66 -10.59 6.39
C SER A 42 -15.43 -11.95 5.72
N GLU A 43 -16.34 -12.89 5.96
CA GLU A 43 -16.38 -14.24 5.35
C GLU A 43 -16.24 -14.20 3.82
N LEU A 44 -16.58 -13.06 3.21
CA LEU A 44 -16.41 -12.78 1.79
C LEU A 44 -14.94 -12.76 1.37
N LEU A 45 -14.06 -12.19 2.20
CA LEU A 45 -12.63 -12.06 1.90
C LEU A 45 -11.89 -13.39 2.10
N ARG A 46 -12.33 -14.23 3.02
CA ARG A 46 -11.78 -15.58 3.22
C ARG A 46 -12.12 -16.54 2.09
N ARG A 47 -13.24 -16.34 1.41
CA ARG A 47 -13.68 -17.18 0.29
C ARG A 47 -13.10 -16.75 -1.06
N GLN A 48 -12.62 -15.54 -1.17
CA GLN A 48 -12.00 -15.00 -2.38
C GLN A 48 -10.51 -14.85 -2.12
N ALA A 49 -9.68 -15.34 -3.01
CA ALA A 49 -8.22 -15.44 -2.99
C ALA A 49 -7.47 -14.13 -2.70
N LEU A 50 -7.75 -13.49 -1.56
CA LEU A 50 -7.00 -12.33 -1.07
C LEU A 50 -5.85 -12.82 -0.20
N GLN A 51 -4.63 -12.55 -0.63
CA GLN A 51 -3.43 -12.81 0.15
C GLN A 51 -2.97 -11.52 0.83
N VAL A 52 -2.75 -11.58 2.12
CA VAL A 52 -2.25 -10.43 2.89
C VAL A 52 -0.90 -10.77 3.48
N ALA A 53 0.09 -9.95 3.23
CA ALA A 53 1.40 -10.02 3.84
C ALA A 53 1.73 -8.72 4.57
N GLU A 54 2.29 -8.83 5.76
CA GLU A 54 2.71 -7.71 6.58
C GLU A 54 4.23 -7.59 6.58
N VAL A 55 4.72 -6.35 6.47
CA VAL A 55 6.13 -6.02 6.70
C VAL A 55 6.26 -5.43 8.09
N SER A 56 6.72 -6.25 9.03
CA SER A 56 6.83 -5.89 10.43
C SER A 56 8.15 -5.19 10.77
N GLY A 57 8.16 -4.43 11.84
CA GLY A 57 9.37 -3.90 12.50
C GLY A 57 9.89 -2.57 11.97
N SER A 58 9.62 -2.21 10.71
CA SER A 58 9.99 -0.91 10.14
C SER A 58 9.21 -0.61 8.85
N CYS A 59 9.25 0.66 8.41
CA CYS A 59 8.58 1.06 7.19
C CYS A 59 9.23 0.43 5.94
N PHE A 60 8.51 0.38 4.83
CA PHE A 60 9.00 -0.18 3.55
C PHE A 60 10.32 0.45 3.09
N CYS A 61 10.46 1.75 3.26
CA CYS A 61 11.67 2.49 2.85
C CYS A 61 12.90 2.11 3.69
N CYS A 62 12.72 1.70 4.94
CA CYS A 62 13.80 1.25 5.83
C CYS A 62 14.04 -0.26 5.75
N ASN A 63 13.06 -1.02 5.28
CA ASN A 63 13.11 -2.47 5.18
C ASN A 63 12.69 -2.94 3.78
N PHE A 64 13.44 -2.56 2.77
CA PHE A 64 13.17 -2.97 1.39
C PHE A 64 13.22 -4.49 1.21
N ASN A 65 14.14 -5.18 1.90
CA ASN A 65 14.22 -6.64 1.83
C ASN A 65 12.96 -7.31 2.40
N GLY A 66 12.45 -6.84 3.55
CA GLY A 66 11.18 -7.33 4.10
C GLY A 66 10.00 -7.07 3.18
N PHE A 67 10.00 -5.94 2.48
CA PHE A 67 9.00 -5.67 1.44
C PHE A 67 9.10 -6.67 0.27
N VAL A 68 10.32 -6.97 -0.20
CA VAL A 68 10.54 -7.95 -1.27
C VAL A 68 10.13 -9.35 -0.84
N GLU A 69 10.42 -9.76 0.40
CA GLU A 69 9.98 -11.04 0.95
C GLU A 69 8.45 -11.15 1.00
N ALA A 70 7.78 -10.11 1.50
CA ALA A 70 6.33 -10.03 1.52
C ALA A 70 5.74 -10.11 0.09
N PHE A 71 6.33 -9.40 -0.86
CA PHE A 71 5.97 -9.44 -2.26
C PHE A 71 6.11 -10.86 -2.84
N GLN A 72 7.24 -11.51 -2.62
CA GLN A 72 7.49 -12.88 -3.10
C GLN A 72 6.50 -13.88 -2.51
N ARG A 73 6.17 -13.74 -1.23
CA ARG A 73 5.18 -14.58 -0.55
C ARG A 73 3.80 -14.45 -1.20
N VAL A 74 3.32 -13.22 -1.34
CA VAL A 74 2.01 -12.94 -1.96
C VAL A 74 1.96 -13.45 -3.40
N LYS A 75 3.06 -13.32 -4.14
CA LYS A 75 3.17 -13.83 -5.51
C LYS A 75 3.15 -15.36 -5.57
N ALA A 76 3.89 -16.03 -4.69
CA ALA A 76 4.03 -17.49 -4.69
C ALA A 76 2.77 -18.19 -4.16
N GLU A 77 2.22 -17.73 -3.05
CA GLU A 77 1.09 -18.38 -2.38
C GLU A 77 -0.25 -18.08 -3.07
N GLY A 78 -0.43 -16.86 -3.57
CA GLY A 78 -1.69 -16.39 -4.14
C GLY A 78 -1.72 -16.34 -5.66
N ALA A 79 -0.58 -16.48 -6.34
CA ALA A 79 -0.46 -16.21 -7.78
C ALA A 79 -1.15 -14.88 -8.15
N ALA A 80 -0.96 -13.84 -7.33
CA ALA A 80 -1.69 -12.58 -7.43
C ALA A 80 -1.51 -11.91 -8.79
N ASP A 81 -2.62 -11.53 -9.40
CA ASP A 81 -2.66 -10.79 -10.66
C ASP A 81 -2.37 -9.29 -10.41
N VAL A 82 -2.78 -8.79 -9.24
CA VAL A 82 -2.56 -7.41 -8.79
C VAL A 82 -2.08 -7.40 -7.35
N ILE A 83 -1.04 -6.61 -7.08
CA ILE A 83 -0.54 -6.38 -5.73
C ILE A 83 -0.75 -4.92 -5.35
N LEU A 84 -1.48 -4.70 -4.28
CA LEU A 84 -1.69 -3.41 -3.65
C LEU A 84 -0.77 -3.29 -2.43
N ALA A 85 -0.13 -2.14 -2.25
CA ALA A 85 0.80 -1.94 -1.14
C ALA A 85 0.53 -0.62 -0.43
N GLU A 86 0.48 -0.67 0.92
CA GLU A 86 0.28 0.47 1.82
C GLU A 86 1.49 0.64 2.74
N PRO A 87 2.35 1.63 2.48
CA PRO A 87 3.39 2.03 3.42
C PRO A 87 2.82 2.82 4.60
N VAL A 88 3.58 2.94 5.68
CA VAL A 88 3.22 3.85 6.77
C VAL A 88 3.09 5.30 6.28
N GLY A 89 2.21 6.08 6.92
CA GLY A 89 1.92 7.45 6.50
C GLY A 89 3.09 8.42 6.63
N SER A 90 4.16 8.06 7.35
CA SER A 90 5.38 8.84 7.50
C SER A 90 6.41 8.60 6.38
N CYS A 91 6.21 7.63 5.51
CA CYS A 91 7.12 7.38 4.38
C CYS A 91 6.97 8.48 3.32
N THR A 92 8.04 9.26 3.12
CA THR A 92 8.03 10.42 2.22
C THR A 92 8.69 10.12 0.87
N ASP A 93 9.67 9.23 0.81
CA ASP A 93 10.46 8.97 -0.40
C ASP A 93 10.22 7.56 -0.98
N LEU A 94 8.96 7.21 -1.16
CA LEU A 94 8.56 5.91 -1.72
C LEU A 94 9.01 5.74 -3.18
N SER A 95 9.15 6.84 -3.90
CA SER A 95 9.58 6.80 -5.29
C SER A 95 11.00 6.28 -5.41
N ALA A 96 11.95 6.87 -4.72
CA ALA A 96 13.36 6.49 -4.80
C ALA A 96 13.64 5.18 -4.04
N THR A 97 13.04 4.98 -2.88
CA THR A 97 13.39 3.86 -2.00
C THR A 97 12.70 2.55 -2.34
N ILE A 98 11.52 2.59 -2.98
CA ILE A 98 10.75 1.40 -3.33
C ILE A 98 10.50 1.29 -4.84
N MET A 99 9.89 2.34 -5.44
CA MET A 99 9.42 2.23 -6.82
C MET A 99 10.56 2.11 -7.83
N GLN A 100 11.65 2.87 -7.65
CA GLN A 100 12.80 2.80 -8.56
C GLN A 100 13.56 1.47 -8.43
N PRO A 101 13.88 0.95 -7.24
CA PRO A 101 14.44 -0.39 -7.11
C PRO A 101 13.57 -1.48 -7.72
N LEU A 102 12.25 -1.45 -7.51
CA LEU A 102 11.34 -2.41 -8.13
C LEU A 102 11.39 -2.34 -9.66
N LYS A 103 11.39 -1.13 -10.23
CA LYS A 103 11.54 -0.95 -11.69
C LYS A 103 12.87 -1.46 -12.21
N HIS A 104 13.93 -1.28 -11.45
CA HIS A 104 15.27 -1.67 -11.87
C HIS A 104 15.48 -3.19 -11.82
N TYR A 105 15.09 -3.82 -10.71
CA TYR A 105 15.40 -5.24 -10.47
C TYR A 105 14.29 -6.20 -10.90
N TRP A 106 13.04 -5.73 -11.05
CA TRP A 106 11.87 -6.57 -11.25
C TRP A 106 11.04 -6.23 -12.48
N ASN A 107 11.57 -5.41 -13.39
CA ASN A 107 10.87 -4.94 -14.59
C ASN A 107 10.39 -6.07 -15.53
N ALA A 108 11.07 -7.21 -15.52
CA ALA A 108 10.68 -8.37 -16.31
C ALA A 108 9.47 -9.12 -15.75
N GLU A 109 9.21 -8.97 -14.44
CA GLU A 109 8.18 -9.70 -13.72
C GLU A 109 7.00 -8.83 -13.28
N LEU A 110 7.22 -7.52 -13.19
CA LEU A 110 6.26 -6.56 -12.64
C LEU A 110 5.96 -5.42 -13.62
N ARG A 111 4.67 -5.20 -13.83
CA ARG A 111 4.20 -3.95 -14.39
C ARG A 111 3.84 -3.01 -13.25
N ILE A 112 4.70 -2.02 -13.00
CA ILE A 112 4.53 -1.09 -11.89
C ILE A 112 3.61 0.06 -12.30
N ALA A 113 2.46 0.14 -11.65
CA ALA A 113 1.54 1.27 -11.78
C ALA A 113 2.11 2.53 -11.10
N PRO A 114 1.70 3.73 -11.49
CA PRO A 114 2.09 4.96 -10.84
C PRO A 114 1.80 4.94 -9.33
N LEU A 115 2.65 5.63 -8.56
CA LEU A 115 2.39 5.88 -7.14
C LEU A 115 1.16 6.78 -7.01
N THR A 116 0.17 6.31 -6.25
CA THR A 116 -1.00 7.10 -5.90
C THR A 116 -0.78 7.72 -4.53
N VAL A 117 -0.92 9.02 -4.40
CA VAL A 117 -0.80 9.73 -3.12
C VAL A 117 -2.14 10.33 -2.75
N LEU A 118 -2.64 9.95 -1.57
CA LEU A 118 -3.85 10.53 -1.00
C LEU A 118 -3.51 11.77 -0.19
N ALA A 119 -4.20 12.86 -0.50
CA ALA A 119 -4.13 14.10 0.24
C ALA A 119 -5.45 14.35 0.98
N ASP A 120 -5.36 14.67 2.26
CA ASP A 120 -6.49 15.17 3.03
C ASP A 120 -6.83 16.60 2.53
N PRO A 121 -8.05 16.84 2.03
CA PRO A 121 -8.42 18.13 1.45
C PRO A 121 -8.30 19.29 2.44
N MET A 122 -8.62 19.06 3.72
CA MET A 122 -8.55 20.11 4.75
C MET A 122 -7.10 20.51 5.02
N ARG A 123 -6.22 19.52 5.18
CA ARG A 123 -4.78 19.77 5.37
C ARG A 123 -4.14 20.40 4.13
N LEU A 124 -4.49 19.91 2.94
CA LEU A 124 -3.98 20.47 1.70
C LEU A 124 -4.38 21.93 1.55
N ASN A 125 -5.65 22.27 1.82
CA ASN A 125 -6.13 23.64 1.77
C ASN A 125 -5.40 24.54 2.78
N ALA A 126 -5.21 24.08 4.02
CA ALA A 126 -4.46 24.83 5.03
C ALA A 126 -3.00 25.11 4.62
N ILE A 127 -2.35 24.13 3.97
CA ILE A 127 -1.00 24.31 3.45
C ILE A 127 -0.97 25.35 2.31
N LEU A 128 -1.91 25.26 1.38
CA LEU A 128 -1.98 26.14 0.21
C LEU A 128 -2.38 27.57 0.58
N SER A 129 -3.25 27.75 1.59
CA SER A 129 -3.65 29.08 2.09
C SER A 129 -2.61 29.75 2.98
N GLY A 130 -1.52 29.05 3.32
CA GLY A 130 -0.51 29.58 4.26
C GLY A 130 -0.94 29.56 5.72
N GLU A 131 -2.08 28.97 6.05
CA GLU A 131 -2.61 28.83 7.41
C GLU A 131 -1.90 27.72 8.22
N SER A 132 -0.79 27.19 7.74
CA SER A 132 -0.03 26.10 8.37
C SER A 132 0.76 26.54 9.62
N ALA A 133 0.22 27.47 10.39
CA ALA A 133 0.70 27.78 11.73
C ALA A 133 0.16 26.71 12.70
N GLY A 134 0.85 25.58 12.88
CA GLY A 134 0.45 24.62 13.89
C GLY A 134 0.89 23.19 13.70
N LEU A 135 1.81 22.89 12.81
CA LEU A 135 2.56 21.65 12.90
C LEU A 135 3.65 21.82 13.96
N HIS A 136 3.24 21.86 15.23
CA HIS A 136 4.16 21.59 16.33
C HIS A 136 4.48 20.10 16.35
N PRO A 137 5.78 19.74 16.53
CA PRO A 137 6.26 18.37 16.56
C PRO A 137 5.67 17.57 17.72
#